data_001d315b8b581be8e53b4023a1eb72bc
#
_entry.id   001d315b8b581be8e53b4023a1eb72bc
#
_cell.length_a   1.000
_cell.length_b   1.000
_cell.length_c   1.000
_cell.angle_alpha   90.00
_cell.angle_beta   90.00
_cell.angle_gamma   90.00
#
_symmetry.space_group_name_H-M   'P 1'
#
loop_
_entity.id
_entity.type
_entity.pdbx_description
1 polymer ?
#
loop_
_entity_poly.entity_id
_entity_poly.type
_entity_poly.pdbx_seq_one_letter_code
_entity_poly.pdbx_strand_id
1 'polypeptide(L)'
;FGGIAATNAISDVYAMGGRPIMALALVGMPINVLSTQTIGRILEGGASVCRAAGIPIAGGHTIDSVEAIYGLVALGLVHPKHVKRNADAQPGDLLVLGKPLGVGVMSAALKKGELGEAGYARMIETTTKLNTAGPDLAALPGVHALTDVTGFGLAGHALEMARGARCEVHLDWSAVPLMSGVRELA
;
A
#
# COMPACT_ATOMS: atom_id res chain seq x y z
N PHE A 1 -4.05 8.02 -9.78
CA PHE A 1 -4.65 6.66 -9.83
C PHE A 1 -3.56 5.62 -10.04
N GLY A 2 -2.83 5.63 -11.20
CA GLY A 2 -1.84 4.60 -11.52
C GLY A 2 -0.72 4.44 -10.50
N GLY A 3 -0.19 5.55 -9.97
CA GLY A 3 0.85 5.51 -8.94
C GLY A 3 0.37 4.86 -7.64
N ILE A 4 -0.86 5.15 -7.19
CA ILE A 4 -1.44 4.52 -6.00
C ILE A 4 -1.59 2.99 -6.21
N ALA A 5 -2.12 2.58 -7.36
CA ALA A 5 -2.30 1.17 -7.69
C ALA A 5 -0.95 0.41 -7.70
N ALA A 6 0.09 1.00 -8.29
CA ALA A 6 1.42 0.41 -8.32
C ALA A 6 2.05 0.33 -6.92
N THR A 7 1.96 1.38 -6.13
CA THR A 7 2.48 1.39 -4.75
C THR A 7 1.80 0.33 -3.90
N ASN A 8 0.47 0.20 -4.02
CA ASN A 8 -0.29 -0.82 -3.29
C ASN A 8 0.14 -2.24 -3.69
N ALA A 9 0.27 -2.53 -4.99
CA ALA A 9 0.66 -3.85 -5.46
C ALA A 9 2.10 -4.24 -5.04
N ILE A 10 3.03 -3.29 -5.02
CA ILE A 10 4.41 -3.53 -4.59
C ILE A 10 4.51 -3.65 -3.06
N SER A 11 3.57 -3.05 -2.33
CA SER A 11 3.54 -3.06 -0.87
C SER A 11 3.53 -4.47 -0.28
N ASP A 12 2.77 -5.40 -0.86
CA ASP A 12 2.71 -6.79 -0.39
C ASP A 12 4.09 -7.48 -0.41
N VAL A 13 4.91 -7.17 -1.42
CA VAL A 13 6.29 -7.70 -1.50
C VAL A 13 7.12 -7.18 -0.32
N TYR A 14 7.07 -5.88 -0.06
CA TYR A 14 7.78 -5.28 1.06
C TYR A 14 7.27 -5.77 2.42
N ALA A 15 5.94 -5.94 2.55
CA ALA A 15 5.31 -6.44 3.77
C ALA A 15 5.75 -7.85 4.16
N MET A 16 6.21 -8.64 3.19
CA MET A 16 6.80 -9.97 3.43
C MET A 16 8.32 -9.93 3.62
N GLY A 17 8.94 -8.75 3.63
CA GLY A 17 10.39 -8.60 3.69
C GLY A 17 11.09 -8.86 2.34
N GLY A 18 10.32 -8.93 1.26
CA GLY A 18 10.82 -9.20 -0.09
C GLY A 18 11.36 -7.96 -0.80
N ARG A 19 12.21 -8.19 -1.79
CA ARG A 19 12.66 -7.17 -2.74
C ARG A 19 11.92 -7.36 -4.06
N PRO A 20 11.16 -6.37 -4.54
CA PRO A 20 10.50 -6.48 -5.83
C PRO A 20 11.54 -6.58 -6.96
N ILE A 21 11.22 -7.35 -8.00
CA ILE A 21 12.10 -7.59 -9.17
C ILE A 21 11.45 -7.17 -10.48
N MET A 22 10.15 -7.29 -10.60
CA MET A 22 9.39 -6.85 -11.77
C MET A 22 7.89 -6.74 -11.44
N ALA A 23 7.14 -6.11 -12.33
CA ALA A 23 5.69 -6.09 -12.31
C ALA A 23 5.10 -6.44 -13.67
N LEU A 24 3.87 -6.97 -13.67
CA LEU A 24 3.01 -7.14 -14.84
C LEU A 24 1.80 -6.22 -14.67
N ALA A 25 1.46 -5.43 -15.69
CA ALA A 25 0.35 -4.50 -15.64
C ALA A 25 -0.93 -5.11 -16.21
N LEU A 26 -2.04 -4.94 -15.49
CA LEU A 26 -3.38 -5.23 -15.98
C LEU A 26 -4.11 -3.92 -16.26
N VAL A 27 -4.63 -3.78 -17.46
CA VAL A 27 -5.23 -2.54 -17.98
C VAL A 27 -6.60 -2.85 -18.57
N GLY A 28 -7.65 -2.47 -17.88
CA GLY A 28 -9.02 -2.48 -18.40
C GLY A 28 -9.51 -1.03 -18.48
N MET A 29 -9.80 -0.54 -19.69
CA MET A 29 -10.16 0.87 -19.88
C MET A 29 -11.38 1.03 -20.76
N PRO A 30 -12.32 1.91 -20.37
CA PRO A 30 -13.47 2.28 -21.19
C PRO A 30 -13.02 3.28 -22.28
N ILE A 31 -12.49 2.77 -23.37
CA ILE A 31 -11.90 3.57 -24.47
C ILE A 31 -12.89 4.52 -25.14
N ASN A 32 -14.19 4.27 -24.99
CA ASN A 32 -15.26 5.15 -25.48
C ASN A 32 -15.54 6.34 -24.54
N VAL A 33 -15.02 6.31 -23.30
CA VAL A 33 -15.26 7.32 -22.25
C VAL A 33 -13.97 8.07 -21.88
N LEU A 34 -12.87 7.34 -21.77
CA LEU A 34 -11.56 7.90 -21.41
C LEU A 34 -10.70 8.13 -22.65
N SER A 35 -10.13 9.33 -22.74
CA SER A 35 -9.17 9.62 -23.80
C SER A 35 -7.89 8.80 -23.64
N THR A 36 -7.23 8.48 -24.75
CA THR A 36 -5.92 7.82 -24.76
C THR A 36 -4.87 8.59 -23.95
N GLN A 37 -4.97 9.92 -23.92
CA GLN A 37 -4.09 10.77 -23.10
C GLN A 37 -4.32 10.52 -21.61
N THR A 38 -5.56 10.40 -21.16
CA THR A 38 -5.89 10.10 -19.74
C THR A 38 -5.39 8.71 -19.39
N ILE A 39 -5.62 7.72 -20.26
CA ILE A 39 -5.12 6.34 -20.08
C ILE A 39 -3.59 6.36 -19.99
N GLY A 40 -2.91 7.05 -20.89
CA GLY A 40 -1.45 7.22 -20.87
C GLY A 40 -0.92 7.80 -19.56
N ARG A 41 -1.61 8.79 -18.98
CA ARG A 41 -1.26 9.35 -17.66
C ARG A 41 -1.43 8.36 -16.51
N ILE A 42 -2.42 7.48 -16.58
CA ILE A 42 -2.61 6.41 -15.59
C ILE A 42 -1.43 5.43 -15.66
N LEU A 43 -1.08 4.98 -16.86
CA LEU A 43 0.03 4.05 -17.08
C LEU A 43 1.37 4.67 -16.65
N GLU A 44 1.60 5.94 -16.98
CA GLU A 44 2.82 6.65 -16.57
C GLU A 44 2.92 6.78 -15.04
N GLY A 45 1.81 7.00 -14.35
CA GLY A 45 1.78 6.98 -12.88
C GLY A 45 2.24 5.64 -12.31
N GLY A 46 1.81 4.52 -12.86
CA GLY A 46 2.28 3.20 -12.46
C GLY A 46 3.76 2.96 -12.80
N ALA A 47 4.17 3.34 -14.01
CA ALA A 47 5.55 3.22 -14.48
C ALA A 47 6.51 4.04 -13.63
N SER A 48 6.12 5.25 -13.20
CA SER A 48 6.95 6.10 -12.35
C SER A 48 7.25 5.46 -10.99
N VAL A 49 6.26 4.80 -10.39
CA VAL A 49 6.44 4.08 -9.12
C VAL A 49 7.31 2.84 -9.30
N CYS A 50 7.12 2.08 -10.38
CA CYS A 50 8.00 0.94 -10.69
C CYS A 50 9.45 1.40 -10.87
N ARG A 51 9.70 2.50 -11.59
CA ARG A 51 11.05 3.09 -11.71
C ARG A 51 11.63 3.50 -10.36
N ALA A 52 10.82 4.12 -9.49
CA ALA A 52 11.25 4.47 -8.13
C ALA A 52 11.57 3.24 -7.27
N ALA A 53 10.89 2.12 -7.49
CA ALA A 53 11.19 0.83 -6.87
C ALA A 53 12.37 0.10 -7.52
N GLY A 54 12.93 0.62 -8.62
CA GLY A 54 14.04 0.00 -9.36
C GLY A 54 13.64 -1.24 -10.16
N ILE A 55 12.37 -1.37 -10.55
CA ILE A 55 11.85 -2.54 -11.25
C ILE A 55 11.22 -2.19 -12.61
N PRO A 56 11.32 -3.06 -13.62
CA PRO A 56 10.61 -2.90 -14.88
C PRO A 56 9.13 -3.33 -14.75
N ILE A 57 8.27 -2.76 -15.61
CA ILE A 57 7.02 -3.40 -16.00
C ILE A 57 7.39 -4.33 -17.17
N ALA A 58 7.42 -5.65 -16.89
CA ALA A 58 7.95 -6.65 -17.82
C ALA A 58 6.91 -7.19 -18.80
N GLY A 59 5.67 -6.71 -18.70
CA GLY A 59 4.57 -7.12 -19.56
C GLY A 59 3.23 -6.88 -18.88
N GLY A 60 2.21 -7.60 -19.34
CA GLY A 60 0.87 -7.49 -18.81
C GLY A 60 -0.19 -7.80 -19.83
N HIS A 61 -1.41 -7.34 -19.60
CA HIS A 61 -2.54 -7.55 -20.49
C HIS A 61 -3.45 -6.33 -20.54
N THR A 62 -4.02 -6.05 -21.70
CA THR A 62 -4.97 -4.97 -21.90
C THR A 62 -6.29 -5.54 -22.41
N ILE A 63 -7.38 -5.11 -21.81
CA ILE A 63 -8.75 -5.49 -22.21
C ILE A 63 -9.61 -4.24 -22.33
N ASP A 64 -10.65 -4.33 -23.15
CA ASP A 64 -11.73 -3.35 -23.14
C ASP A 64 -12.61 -3.60 -21.90
N SER A 65 -13.04 -2.53 -21.23
CA SER A 65 -13.81 -2.62 -19.99
C SER A 65 -14.77 -1.44 -19.88
N VAL A 66 -15.92 -1.66 -19.24
CA VAL A 66 -16.89 -0.60 -18.99
C VAL A 66 -16.43 0.37 -17.88
N GLU A 67 -15.53 -0.08 -17.02
CA GLU A 67 -14.95 0.71 -15.93
C GLU A 67 -13.44 0.73 -16.04
N ALA A 68 -12.82 1.83 -15.53
CA ALA A 68 -11.37 1.92 -15.51
C ALA A 68 -10.78 1.01 -14.42
N ILE A 69 -10.07 -0.02 -14.86
CA ILE A 69 -9.34 -0.97 -14.01
C ILE A 69 -7.86 -0.86 -14.35
N TYR A 70 -7.04 -0.57 -13.37
CA TYR A 70 -5.59 -0.61 -13.48
C TYR A 70 -5.00 -1.19 -12.23
N GLY A 71 -4.14 -2.16 -12.38
CA GLY A 71 -3.42 -2.80 -11.30
C GLY A 71 -2.16 -3.47 -11.80
N LEU A 72 -1.35 -3.94 -10.85
CA LEU A 72 -0.13 -4.67 -11.15
C LEU A 72 -0.10 -5.98 -10.37
N VAL A 73 0.55 -6.97 -10.96
CA VAL A 73 1.05 -8.16 -10.25
C VAL A 73 2.52 -7.90 -9.99
N ALA A 74 2.89 -7.62 -8.76
CA ALA A 74 4.28 -7.43 -8.35
C ALA A 74 4.91 -8.77 -7.97
N LEU A 75 6.09 -9.04 -8.51
CA LEU A 75 6.91 -10.19 -8.15
C LEU A 75 8.13 -9.71 -7.38
N GLY A 76 8.50 -10.47 -6.35
CA GLY A 76 9.67 -10.19 -5.55
C GLY A 76 10.37 -11.45 -5.10
N LEU A 77 11.56 -11.26 -4.54
CA LEU A 77 12.36 -12.33 -3.97
C LEU A 77 12.61 -12.06 -2.50
N VAL A 78 12.57 -13.11 -1.71
CA VAL A 78 12.94 -13.10 -0.31
C VAL A 78 13.63 -14.42 0.03
N HIS A 79 14.68 -14.37 0.86
CA HIS A 79 15.27 -15.58 1.37
C HIS A 79 14.29 -16.27 2.34
N PRO A 80 14.06 -17.60 2.25
CA PRO A 80 13.05 -18.27 3.07
C PRO A 80 13.17 -18.03 4.58
N LYS A 81 14.38 -17.84 5.09
CA LYS A 81 14.64 -17.53 6.50
C LYS A 81 14.33 -16.08 6.90
N HIS A 82 14.13 -15.19 5.92
CA HIS A 82 13.85 -13.76 6.13
C HIS A 82 12.41 -13.39 5.81
N VAL A 83 11.58 -14.36 5.44
CA VAL A 83 10.14 -14.12 5.29
C VAL A 83 9.55 -13.72 6.63
N LYS A 84 8.89 -12.58 6.68
CA LYS A 84 8.18 -12.09 7.87
C LYS A 84 6.69 -12.22 7.64
N ARG A 85 6.08 -13.20 8.30
CA ARG A 85 4.64 -13.38 8.24
C ARG A 85 3.96 -12.51 9.29
N ASN A 86 2.80 -12.01 9.01
CA ASN A 86 1.99 -11.27 9.98
C ASN A 86 1.62 -12.13 11.21
N ALA A 87 1.62 -13.46 11.06
CA ALA A 87 1.31 -14.42 12.10
C ALA A 87 2.48 -14.76 13.07
N ASP A 88 3.66 -14.21 12.86
CA ASP A 88 4.87 -14.55 13.61
C ASP A 88 5.18 -13.57 14.77
N ALA A 89 4.27 -12.64 15.07
CA ALA A 89 4.39 -11.74 16.21
C ALA A 89 4.47 -12.51 17.54
N GLN A 90 5.19 -11.97 18.50
CA GLN A 90 5.44 -12.61 19.79
C GLN A 90 4.92 -11.74 20.95
N PRO A 91 4.49 -12.36 22.07
CA PRO A 91 4.17 -11.60 23.27
C PRO A 91 5.36 -10.73 23.71
N GLY A 92 5.09 -9.46 23.97
CA GLY A 92 6.11 -8.47 24.33
C GLY A 92 6.66 -7.65 23.16
N ASP A 93 6.27 -7.98 21.90
CA ASP A 93 6.60 -7.15 20.74
C ASP A 93 5.93 -5.78 20.83
N LEU A 94 6.61 -4.78 20.29
CA LEU A 94 6.06 -3.44 20.11
C LEU A 94 5.59 -3.28 18.66
N LEU A 95 4.39 -2.71 18.49
CA LEU A 95 3.88 -2.33 17.19
C LEU A 95 4.47 -0.99 16.75
N VAL A 96 5.11 -0.97 15.58
CA VAL A 96 5.66 0.24 14.98
C VAL A 96 4.89 0.56 13.71
N LEU A 97 4.22 1.70 13.67
CA LEU A 97 3.48 2.16 12.50
C LEU A 97 4.35 3.09 11.66
N GLY A 98 4.67 2.68 10.43
CA GLY A 98 5.61 3.38 9.54
C GLY A 98 5.04 4.62 8.84
N LYS A 99 3.72 4.77 8.80
CA LYS A 99 3.02 5.90 8.17
C LYS A 99 1.80 6.31 9.01
N PRO A 100 1.44 7.61 9.02
CA PRO A 100 0.22 8.05 9.70
C PRO A 100 -1.03 7.50 9.01
N LEU A 101 -2.11 7.34 9.77
CA LEU A 101 -3.39 6.85 9.28
C LEU A 101 -4.31 7.99 8.82
N GLY A 102 -5.34 7.63 8.05
CA GLY A 102 -6.41 8.54 7.65
C GLY A 102 -6.74 8.53 6.16
N VAL A 103 -6.06 7.70 5.35
CA VAL A 103 -6.33 7.60 3.89
C VAL A 103 -7.81 7.31 3.61
N GLY A 104 -8.45 6.42 4.36
CA GLY A 104 -9.86 6.08 4.20
C GLY A 104 -10.79 7.27 4.44
N VAL A 105 -10.54 8.06 5.49
CA VAL A 105 -11.30 9.28 5.80
C VAL A 105 -11.12 10.32 4.71
N MET A 106 -9.87 10.59 4.30
CA MET A 106 -9.58 11.54 3.21
C MET A 106 -10.19 11.09 1.88
N SER A 107 -10.16 9.79 1.57
CA SER A 107 -10.78 9.24 0.36
C SER A 107 -12.31 9.41 0.37
N ALA A 108 -12.95 9.24 1.53
CA ALA A 108 -14.39 9.49 1.68
C ALA A 108 -14.72 10.98 1.52
N ALA A 109 -13.93 11.86 2.12
CA ALA A 109 -14.06 13.31 1.97
C ALA A 109 -13.85 13.77 0.51
N LEU A 110 -12.87 13.15 -0.19
CA LEU A 110 -12.65 13.41 -1.62
C LEU A 110 -13.89 13.07 -2.46
N LYS A 111 -14.51 11.92 -2.21
CA LYS A 111 -15.75 11.51 -2.93
C LYS A 111 -16.92 12.45 -2.68
N LYS A 112 -16.98 13.08 -1.51
CA LYS A 112 -18.00 14.09 -1.15
C LYS A 112 -17.66 15.49 -1.66
N GLY A 113 -16.46 15.72 -2.20
CA GLY A 113 -15.99 17.06 -2.59
C GLY A 113 -15.58 17.94 -1.40
N GLU A 114 -15.33 17.36 -0.23
CA GLU A 114 -15.01 18.04 1.02
C GLU A 114 -13.49 18.10 1.29
N LEU A 115 -12.67 17.35 0.52
CA LEU A 115 -11.21 17.32 0.69
C LEU A 115 -10.55 18.48 -0.06
N GLY A 116 -9.98 19.42 0.69
CA GLY A 116 -9.21 20.53 0.11
C GLY A 116 -7.88 20.06 -0.53
N GLU A 117 -7.27 20.93 -1.34
CA GLU A 117 -6.05 20.65 -2.12
C GLU A 117 -4.89 20.12 -1.25
N ALA A 118 -4.67 20.72 -0.08
CA ALA A 118 -3.60 20.29 0.84
C ALA A 118 -3.83 18.87 1.38
N GLY A 119 -5.09 18.52 1.67
CA GLY A 119 -5.49 17.17 2.07
C GLY A 119 -5.28 16.16 0.94
N TYR A 120 -5.67 16.54 -0.28
CA TYR A 120 -5.48 15.73 -1.47
C TYR A 120 -3.99 15.45 -1.74
N ALA A 121 -3.15 16.50 -1.72
CA ALA A 121 -1.72 16.35 -1.92
C ALA A 121 -1.08 15.39 -0.90
N ARG A 122 -1.42 15.55 0.38
CA ARG A 122 -0.94 14.69 1.48
C ARG A 122 -1.40 13.24 1.33
N MET A 123 -2.66 13.04 0.92
CA MET A 123 -3.19 11.70 0.65
C MET A 123 -2.41 11.02 -0.49
N ILE A 124 -2.15 11.73 -1.59
CA ILE A 124 -1.37 11.22 -2.72
C ILE A 124 0.06 10.92 -2.29
N GLU A 125 0.74 11.83 -1.60
CA GLU A 125 2.10 11.63 -1.10
C GLU A 125 2.19 10.36 -0.24
N THR A 126 1.28 10.18 0.71
CA THR A 126 1.27 9.02 1.61
C THR A 126 1.01 7.72 0.86
N THR A 127 0.05 7.72 -0.08
CA THR A 127 -0.36 6.52 -0.81
C THR A 127 0.59 6.13 -1.95
N THR A 128 1.46 7.04 -2.39
CA THR A 128 2.49 6.76 -3.41
C THR A 128 3.88 6.57 -2.82
N LYS A 129 4.05 6.73 -1.51
CA LYS A 129 5.32 6.46 -0.82
C LYS A 129 5.53 4.95 -0.66
N LEU A 130 6.58 4.42 -1.29
CA LEU A 130 6.95 3.01 -1.20
C LEU A 130 7.35 2.59 0.22
N ASN A 131 7.09 1.34 0.56
CA ASN A 131 7.45 0.72 1.84
C ASN A 131 8.83 0.04 1.78
N THR A 132 9.82 0.73 1.22
CA THR A 132 11.16 0.20 0.92
C THR A 132 11.95 -0.31 2.13
N ALA A 133 11.54 0.05 3.35
CA ALA A 133 12.17 -0.43 4.58
C ALA A 133 11.91 -1.92 4.86
N GLY A 134 10.92 -2.54 4.19
CA GLY A 134 10.52 -3.93 4.45
C GLY A 134 11.66 -4.93 4.46
N PRO A 135 12.50 -5.02 3.40
CA PRO A 135 13.64 -5.95 3.36
C PRO A 135 14.68 -5.73 4.46
N ASP A 136 14.94 -4.47 4.81
CA ASP A 136 15.91 -4.13 5.85
C ASP A 136 15.36 -4.47 7.23
N LEU A 137 14.08 -4.22 7.49
CA LEU A 137 13.41 -4.64 8.71
C LEU A 137 13.37 -6.17 8.82
N ALA A 138 13.15 -6.88 7.73
CA ALA A 138 13.14 -8.34 7.72
C ALA A 138 14.50 -8.97 8.06
N ALA A 139 15.60 -8.26 7.81
CA ALA A 139 16.94 -8.70 8.18
C ALA A 139 17.24 -8.54 9.67
N LEU A 140 16.45 -7.75 10.42
CA LEU A 140 16.66 -7.52 11.84
C LEU A 140 16.14 -8.70 12.68
N PRO A 141 16.96 -9.29 13.57
CA PRO A 141 16.54 -10.41 14.41
C PRO A 141 15.35 -10.08 15.34
N GLY A 142 15.24 -8.82 15.78
CA GLY A 142 14.17 -8.37 16.67
C GLY A 142 12.88 -7.98 15.96
N VAL A 143 12.80 -8.09 14.64
CA VAL A 143 11.55 -7.92 13.89
C VAL A 143 10.97 -9.29 13.62
N HIS A 144 9.87 -9.64 14.30
CA HIS A 144 9.26 -10.96 14.21
C HIS A 144 8.19 -11.04 13.12
N ALA A 145 7.40 -9.99 12.95
CA ALA A 145 6.31 -9.94 12.00
C ALA A 145 6.28 -8.62 11.23
N LEU A 146 5.78 -8.65 10.02
CA LEU A 146 5.48 -7.47 9.21
C LEU A 146 4.10 -7.63 8.58
N THR A 147 3.44 -6.53 8.34
CA THR A 147 2.26 -6.41 7.47
C THR A 147 2.17 -4.98 6.96
N ASP A 148 1.48 -4.77 5.85
CA ASP A 148 1.04 -3.44 5.49
C ASP A 148 -0.39 -3.19 6.00
N VAL A 149 -0.81 -1.93 6.04
CA VAL A 149 -2.16 -1.54 6.46
C VAL A 149 -2.89 -1.00 5.24
N THR A 150 -3.92 -1.71 4.81
CA THR A 150 -4.73 -1.37 3.64
C THR A 150 -6.21 -1.18 4.00
N GLY A 151 -7.14 -1.71 3.22
CA GLY A 151 -8.57 -1.46 3.32
C GLY A 151 -9.23 -1.88 4.64
N PHE A 152 -8.66 -2.81 5.36
CA PHE A 152 -9.20 -3.22 6.68
C PHE A 152 -8.83 -2.28 7.83
N GLY A 153 -7.95 -1.30 7.56
CA GLY A 153 -7.48 -0.35 8.56
C GLY A 153 -6.59 -0.99 9.63
N LEU A 154 -6.07 -0.14 10.55
CA LEU A 154 -5.16 -0.60 11.60
C LEU A 154 -5.77 -1.72 12.45
N ALA A 155 -7.02 -1.56 12.89
CA ALA A 155 -7.66 -2.54 13.77
C ALA A 155 -7.85 -3.90 13.06
N GLY A 156 -8.21 -3.92 11.77
CA GLY A 156 -8.35 -5.14 11.00
C GLY A 156 -7.03 -5.90 10.84
N HIS A 157 -5.97 -5.20 10.42
CA HIS A 157 -4.66 -5.83 10.24
C HIS A 157 -4.00 -6.22 11.57
N ALA A 158 -4.16 -5.42 12.63
CA ALA A 158 -3.73 -5.82 13.97
C ALA A 158 -4.47 -7.06 14.49
N LEU A 159 -5.77 -7.19 14.18
CA LEU A 159 -6.56 -8.38 14.52
C LEU A 159 -6.08 -9.63 13.76
N GLU A 160 -5.71 -9.48 12.49
CA GLU A 160 -5.10 -10.59 11.72
C GLU A 160 -3.79 -11.05 12.36
N MET A 161 -2.91 -10.11 12.71
CA MET A 161 -1.66 -10.43 13.42
C MET A 161 -1.94 -11.13 14.74
N ALA A 162 -2.85 -10.58 15.56
CA ALA A 162 -3.22 -11.17 16.86
C ALA A 162 -3.74 -12.60 16.73
N ARG A 163 -4.65 -12.84 15.78
CA ARG A 163 -5.23 -14.17 15.52
C ARG A 163 -4.18 -15.15 15.00
N GLY A 164 -3.35 -14.71 14.04
CA GLY A 164 -2.28 -15.52 13.48
C GLY A 164 -1.24 -15.95 14.52
N ALA A 165 -0.83 -14.99 15.34
CA ALA A 165 0.15 -15.17 16.41
C ALA A 165 -0.44 -15.78 17.71
N ARG A 166 -1.78 -15.87 17.82
CA ARG A 166 -2.51 -16.33 19.01
C ARG A 166 -2.17 -15.50 20.26
N CYS A 167 -2.07 -14.19 20.10
CA CYS A 167 -1.79 -13.23 21.16
C CYS A 167 -2.82 -12.09 21.15
N GLU A 168 -2.75 -11.22 22.16
CA GLU A 168 -3.54 -10.00 22.23
C GLU A 168 -2.73 -8.83 21.68
N VAL A 169 -3.41 -7.85 21.10
CA VAL A 169 -2.84 -6.57 20.68
C VAL A 169 -3.50 -5.45 21.47
N HIS A 170 -2.69 -4.65 22.15
CA HIS A 170 -3.12 -3.46 22.87
C HIS A 170 -2.75 -2.23 22.04
N LEU A 171 -3.75 -1.45 21.63
CA LEU A 171 -3.58 -0.21 20.90
C LEU A 171 -3.90 0.98 21.80
N ASP A 172 -2.89 1.81 22.08
CA ASP A 172 -3.14 3.12 22.67
C ASP A 172 -3.55 4.08 21.55
N TRP A 173 -4.86 4.39 21.50
CA TRP A 173 -5.40 5.30 20.49
C TRP A 173 -4.76 6.68 20.52
N SER A 174 -4.32 7.16 21.68
CA SER A 174 -3.69 8.47 21.81
C SER A 174 -2.32 8.53 21.14
N ALA A 175 -1.64 7.38 21.02
CA ALA A 175 -0.34 7.23 20.37
C ALA A 175 -0.41 6.98 18.88
N VAL A 176 -1.61 6.73 18.29
CA VAL A 176 -1.76 6.47 16.87
C VAL A 176 -1.56 7.75 16.07
N PRO A 177 -0.54 7.82 15.18
CA PRO A 177 -0.31 9.00 14.35
C PRO A 177 -1.37 9.12 13.27
N LEU A 178 -2.02 10.27 13.20
CA LEU A 178 -2.99 10.60 12.15
C LEU A 178 -2.41 11.67 11.23
N MET A 179 -2.77 11.60 9.94
CA MET A 179 -2.49 12.67 9.01
C MET A 179 -3.24 13.95 9.44
N SER A 180 -2.59 15.09 9.30
CA SER A 180 -3.19 16.39 9.63
C SER A 180 -4.49 16.61 8.83
N GLY A 181 -5.54 17.08 9.49
CA GLY A 181 -6.86 17.31 8.92
C GLY A 181 -7.78 16.09 8.94
N VAL A 182 -7.32 14.92 9.40
CA VAL A 182 -8.15 13.70 9.42
C VAL A 182 -9.22 13.77 10.50
N ARG A 183 -8.91 14.33 11.67
CA ARG A 183 -9.86 14.43 12.79
C ARG A 183 -11.03 15.35 12.48
N GLU A 184 -10.76 16.40 11.70
CA GLU A 184 -11.75 17.39 11.29
C GLU A 184 -12.68 16.86 10.19
N LEU A 185 -12.25 15.82 9.46
CA LEU A 185 -13.02 15.17 8.39
C LEU A 185 -13.77 13.92 8.85
N ALA A 186 -13.51 13.42 10.07
CA ALA A 186 -14.13 12.22 10.61
C ALA A 186 -15.39 12.55 11.38
#